data_3ffa3526541e89f253093190c2776e60
#
_entry.id   3ffa3526541e89f253093190c2776e60
#
_cell.length_a   1.000
_cell.length_b   1.000
_cell.length_c   1.000
_cell.angle_alpha   90.00
_cell.angle_beta   90.00
_cell.angle_gamma   90.00
#
_symmetry.space_group_name_H-M   'P 1'
#
loop_
_entity.id
_entity.type
_entity.pdbx_description
1 polymer ?
#
loop_
_entity_poly.entity_id
_entity_poly.type
_entity_poly.pdbx_seq_one_letter_code
_entity_poly.pdbx_strand_id
1 'polypeptide(L)'
;MPRKPKTLVLDSWAVLAYLGDEASGQEVADLIASAHENRIPMYMSIVNAGEVWYILAREISEKQADSAVNDLTGLGVELIGVDWPMTRIAGTFKARYS
;
A
#
# COMPACT_ATOMS: atom_id res chain seq x y z
N MET A 1 18.46 -0.99 -18.88
CA MET A 1 17.38 -0.11 -18.38
C MET A 1 16.47 -0.89 -17.45
N PRO A 2 16.27 -0.43 -16.23
CA PRO A 2 15.30 -1.08 -15.37
C PRO A 2 13.92 -0.91 -15.98
N ARG A 3 13.19 -2.01 -16.08
CA ARG A 3 11.81 -1.97 -16.54
C ARG A 3 10.94 -1.33 -15.45
N LYS A 4 10.02 -0.47 -15.86
CA LYS A 4 8.98 0.01 -14.95
C LYS A 4 8.18 -1.19 -14.46
N PRO A 5 7.83 -1.27 -13.17
CA PRO A 5 6.98 -2.34 -12.69
C PRO A 5 5.64 -2.30 -13.42
N LYS A 6 5.09 -3.47 -13.75
CA LYS A 6 3.78 -3.58 -14.38
C LYS A 6 2.64 -3.38 -13.39
N THR A 7 2.91 -3.65 -12.13
CA THR A 7 1.97 -3.48 -11.03
C THR A 7 2.73 -3.08 -9.78
N LEU A 8 2.08 -2.34 -8.90
CA LEU A 8 2.61 -1.99 -7.59
C LEU A 8 1.73 -2.63 -6.53
N VAL A 9 2.33 -3.46 -5.68
CA VAL A 9 1.63 -4.08 -4.55
C VAL A 9 2.14 -3.46 -3.27
N LEU A 10 1.22 -2.90 -2.49
CA LEU A 10 1.54 -2.23 -1.24
C LEU A 10 1.25 -3.16 -0.07
N ASP A 11 2.19 -3.29 0.86
CA ASP A 11 1.96 -3.99 2.12
C ASP A 11 1.64 -3.00 3.23
N SER A 12 1.25 -3.52 4.39
CA SER A 12 0.87 -2.69 5.52
C SER A 12 2.01 -1.79 5.99
N TRP A 13 3.25 -2.29 5.98
CA TRP A 13 4.41 -1.52 6.41
C TRP A 13 4.66 -0.30 5.52
N ALA A 14 4.59 -0.49 4.21
CA ALA A 14 4.78 0.60 3.25
C ALA A 14 3.72 1.69 3.44
N VAL A 15 2.46 1.28 3.61
CA VAL A 15 1.35 2.22 3.80
C VAL A 15 1.49 2.97 5.14
N LEU A 16 1.86 2.27 6.21
CA LEU A 16 2.06 2.91 7.51
C LEU A 16 3.22 3.91 7.48
N ALA A 17 4.29 3.60 6.78
CA ALA A 17 5.41 4.54 6.60
C ALA A 17 4.97 5.79 5.84
N TYR A 18 4.18 5.61 4.79
CA TYR A 18 3.63 6.71 3.99
C TYR A 18 2.72 7.60 4.82
N LEU A 19 1.79 7.00 5.59
CA LEU A 19 0.84 7.75 6.41
C LEU A 19 1.51 8.42 7.62
N GLY A 20 2.61 7.83 8.12
CA GLY A 20 3.34 8.38 9.27
C GLY A 20 4.30 9.51 8.94
N ASP A 21 4.42 9.90 7.68
CA ASP A 21 5.32 10.95 7.21
C ASP A 21 6.77 10.72 7.65
N GLU A 22 7.20 9.46 7.63
CA GLU A 22 8.57 9.09 7.93
C GLU A 22 9.47 9.26 6.69
N ALA A 23 10.79 9.24 6.89
CA ALA A 23 11.74 9.36 5.77
C ALA A 23 11.50 8.27 4.71
N SER A 24 11.23 7.03 5.14
CA SER A 24 10.90 5.93 4.25
C SER A 24 9.55 6.14 3.56
N GLY A 25 8.66 6.94 4.15
CA GLY A 25 7.36 7.28 3.58
C GLY A 25 7.48 8.11 2.32
N GLN A 26 8.53 8.92 2.19
CA GLN A 26 8.74 9.70 0.97
C GLN A 26 9.02 8.80 -0.24
N GLU A 27 9.77 7.74 -0.06
CA GLU A 27 10.02 6.77 -1.14
C GLU A 27 8.72 6.10 -1.58
N VAL A 28 7.87 5.74 -0.62
CA VAL A 28 6.55 5.14 -0.91
C VAL A 28 5.64 6.16 -1.60
N ALA A 29 5.64 7.40 -1.13
CA ALA A 29 4.87 8.48 -1.76
C ALA A 29 5.29 8.67 -3.22
N ASP A 30 6.58 8.65 -3.49
CA ASP A 30 7.11 8.79 -4.86
C ASP A 30 6.69 7.60 -5.74
N LEU A 31 6.71 6.39 -5.18
CA LEU A 31 6.26 5.19 -5.90
C LEU A 31 4.78 5.27 -6.26
N ILE A 32 3.94 5.68 -5.31
CA ILE A 32 2.50 5.82 -5.53
C ILE A 32 2.22 6.90 -6.57
N ALA A 33 2.86 8.05 -6.45
CA ALA A 33 2.70 9.15 -7.39
C ALA A 33 3.12 8.73 -8.80
N SER A 34 4.26 8.06 -8.92
CA SER A 34 4.75 7.56 -10.20
C SER A 34 3.82 6.52 -10.81
N ALA A 35 3.28 5.60 -9.99
CA ALA A 35 2.34 4.60 -10.45
C ALA A 35 1.06 5.25 -10.95
N HIS A 36 0.53 6.22 -10.21
CA HIS A 36 -0.67 6.95 -10.60
C HIS A 36 -0.45 7.70 -11.93
N GLU A 37 0.66 8.42 -12.03
CA GLU A 37 1.02 9.20 -13.21
C GLU A 37 1.21 8.32 -14.46
N ASN A 38 1.83 7.16 -14.28
CA ASN A 38 2.12 6.25 -15.38
C ASN A 38 1.04 5.19 -15.61
N ARG A 39 -0.09 5.31 -14.92
CA ARG A 39 -1.23 4.37 -15.02
C ARG A 39 -0.85 2.93 -14.70
N ILE A 40 0.04 2.75 -13.75
CA ILE A 40 0.44 1.43 -13.26
C ILE A 40 -0.60 1.01 -12.21
N PRO A 41 -1.22 -0.17 -12.36
CA PRO A 41 -2.19 -0.66 -11.37
C PRO A 41 -1.54 -0.81 -10.00
N MET A 42 -2.26 -0.36 -8.97
CA MET A 42 -1.83 -0.47 -7.58
C MET A 42 -2.80 -1.34 -6.80
N TYR A 43 -2.27 -2.29 -6.05
CA TYR A 43 -3.06 -3.25 -5.30
C TYR A 43 -2.61 -3.34 -3.85
N MET A 44 -3.55 -3.64 -2.98
CA MET A 44 -3.28 -3.95 -1.58
C MET A 44 -4.23 -5.06 -1.16
N SER A 45 -3.73 -6.06 -0.43
CA SER A 45 -4.62 -7.11 0.07
C SER A 45 -5.56 -6.56 1.14
N ILE A 46 -6.77 -7.11 1.20
CA ILE A 46 -7.73 -6.73 2.25
C ILE A 46 -7.20 -7.06 3.65
N VAL A 47 -6.34 -8.08 3.78
CA VAL A 47 -5.71 -8.40 5.07
C VAL A 47 -4.76 -7.30 5.50
N ASN A 48 -3.91 -6.82 4.58
CA ASN A 48 -3.00 -5.72 4.88
C ASN A 48 -3.75 -4.42 5.13
N ALA A 49 -4.82 -4.16 4.39
CA ALA A 49 -5.67 -3.00 4.62
C ALA A 49 -6.32 -3.06 6.01
N GLY A 50 -6.80 -4.24 6.41
CA GLY A 50 -7.35 -4.46 7.75
C GLY A 50 -6.32 -4.25 8.85
N GLU A 51 -5.08 -4.65 8.63
CA GLU A 51 -3.99 -4.43 9.58
C GLU A 51 -3.68 -2.94 9.75
N VAL A 52 -3.60 -2.20 8.66
CA VAL A 52 -3.43 -0.74 8.70
C VAL A 52 -4.59 -0.10 9.45
N TRP A 53 -5.82 -0.49 9.12
CA TRP A 53 -7.02 0.02 9.78
C TRP A 53 -6.98 -0.22 11.28
N TYR A 54 -6.65 -1.44 11.69
CA TYR A 54 -6.58 -1.82 13.10
C TYR A 54 -5.55 -0.97 13.85
N ILE A 55 -4.35 -0.80 13.29
CA ILE A 55 -3.29 -0.04 13.93
C ILE A 55 -3.70 1.43 14.10
N LEU A 56 -4.25 2.03 13.04
CA LEU A 56 -4.70 3.42 13.09
C LEU A 56 -5.89 3.61 14.03
N ALA A 57 -6.83 2.67 14.03
CA ALA A 57 -7.99 2.72 14.93
C ALA A 57 -7.56 2.68 16.39
N ARG A 58 -6.57 1.84 16.69
CA ARG A 58 -6.04 1.72 18.06
C ARG A 58 -5.22 2.94 18.47
N GLU A 59 -4.38 3.45 17.58
CA GLU A 59 -3.44 4.52 17.93
C GLU A 59 -4.04 5.91 17.80
N ILE A 60 -5.00 6.09 16.91
CA ILE A 60 -5.62 7.40 16.66
C ILE A 60 -7.14 7.32 16.89
N SER A 61 -7.88 6.82 15.89
CA SER A 61 -9.33 6.65 15.97
C SER A 61 -9.85 5.83 14.79
N GLU A 62 -11.02 5.24 14.94
CA GLU A 62 -11.68 4.53 13.84
C GLU A 62 -11.98 5.46 12.66
N LYS A 63 -12.35 6.71 12.97
CA LYS A 63 -12.62 7.72 11.94
C LYS A 63 -11.38 7.97 11.08
N GLN A 64 -10.22 8.10 11.70
CA GLN A 64 -8.97 8.31 10.97
C GLN A 64 -8.55 7.05 10.20
N ALA A 65 -8.82 5.88 10.75
CA ALA A 65 -8.57 4.62 10.06
C ALA A 65 -9.42 4.51 8.78
N ASP A 66 -10.70 4.83 8.88
CA ASP A 66 -11.60 4.84 7.71
C ASP A 66 -11.13 5.86 6.66
N SER A 67 -10.76 7.05 7.10
CA SER A 67 -10.28 8.11 6.23
C SER A 67 -9.01 7.69 5.48
N ALA A 68 -8.09 7.03 6.17
CA ALA A 68 -6.83 6.58 5.56
C ALA A 68 -7.08 5.53 4.47
N VAL A 69 -7.94 4.55 4.73
CA VAL A 69 -8.28 3.52 3.74
C VAL A 69 -9.00 4.14 2.55
N ASN A 70 -9.93 5.06 2.80
CA ASN A 70 -10.64 5.76 1.73
C ASN A 70 -9.69 6.60 0.87
N ASP A 71 -8.69 7.24 1.47
CA ASP A 71 -7.69 8.01 0.74
C ASP A 71 -6.87 7.11 -0.18
N LEU A 72 -6.48 5.92 0.29
CA LEU A 72 -5.74 4.96 -0.54
C LEU A 72 -6.56 4.52 -1.76
N THR A 73 -7.83 4.19 -1.56
CA THR A 73 -8.70 3.80 -2.68
C THR A 73 -8.94 4.97 -3.61
N GLY A 74 -9.03 6.19 -3.09
CA GLY A 74 -9.15 7.43 -3.88
C GLY A 74 -7.91 7.70 -4.73
N LEU A 75 -6.73 7.23 -4.31
CA LEU A 75 -5.49 7.33 -5.08
C LEU A 75 -5.39 6.23 -6.16
N GLY A 76 -6.34 5.33 -6.23
CA GLY A 76 -6.35 4.25 -7.21
C GLY A 76 -5.85 2.91 -6.70
N VAL A 77 -5.58 2.77 -5.40
CA VAL A 77 -5.20 1.48 -4.83
C VAL A 77 -6.45 0.59 -4.75
N GLU A 78 -6.41 -0.54 -5.43
CA GLU A 78 -7.49 -1.51 -5.40
C GLU A 78 -7.26 -2.52 -4.28
N LEU A 79 -8.28 -2.68 -3.43
CA LEU A 79 -8.25 -3.68 -2.37
C LEU A 79 -8.72 -5.01 -2.93
N ILE A 80 -7.92 -6.05 -2.75
CA ILE A 80 -8.20 -7.38 -3.31
C ILE A 80 -8.21 -8.46 -2.26
N GLY A 81 -9.00 -9.49 -2.52
CA GLY A 81 -9.04 -10.68 -1.68
C GLY A 81 -7.69 -11.41 -1.74
N VAL A 82 -7.39 -12.17 -0.68
CA VAL A 82 -6.12 -12.89 -0.56
C VAL A 82 -6.28 -14.29 -1.12
N ASP A 83 -5.46 -14.63 -2.11
CA ASP A 83 -5.24 -16.01 -2.54
C ASP A 83 -3.73 -16.28 -2.54
N TRP A 84 -3.37 -17.54 -2.73
CA TRP A 84 -1.94 -17.89 -2.68
C TRP A 84 -1.11 -17.23 -3.78
N PRO A 85 -1.51 -17.17 -5.05
CA PRO A 85 -0.74 -16.47 -6.07
C PRO A 85 -0.48 -15.00 -5.71
N MET A 86 -1.49 -14.30 -5.22
CA MET A 86 -1.35 -12.90 -4.82
C MET A 86 -0.43 -12.75 -3.61
N THR A 87 -0.60 -13.60 -2.61
CA THR A 87 0.24 -13.60 -1.41
C THR A 87 1.70 -13.85 -1.77
N ARG A 88 1.96 -14.74 -2.71
CA ARG A 88 3.31 -15.02 -3.18
C ARG A 88 3.93 -13.81 -3.90
N ILE A 89 3.16 -13.12 -4.72
CA ILE A 89 3.62 -11.91 -5.42
C ILE A 89 3.97 -10.83 -4.40
N ALA A 90 3.11 -10.58 -3.42
CA ALA A 90 3.35 -9.60 -2.37
C ALA A 90 4.60 -9.97 -1.55
N GLY A 91 4.77 -11.23 -1.22
CA GLY A 91 5.95 -11.73 -0.51
C GLY A 91 7.24 -11.52 -1.30
N THR A 92 7.20 -11.77 -2.60
CA THR A 92 8.34 -11.53 -3.49
C THR A 92 8.70 -10.05 -3.53
N PHE A 93 7.71 -9.19 -3.64
CA PHE A 93 7.92 -7.74 -3.64
C PHE A 93 8.56 -7.30 -2.32
N LYS A 94 8.01 -7.72 -1.20
CA LYS A 94 8.53 -7.39 0.14
C LYS A 94 9.98 -7.87 0.32
N ALA A 95 10.28 -9.07 -0.15
CA ALA A 95 11.63 -9.64 -0.05
C ALA A 95 12.66 -8.81 -0.83
N ARG A 96 12.24 -8.16 -1.92
CA ARG A 96 13.13 -7.34 -2.75
C ARG A 96 13.27 -5.91 -2.28
N TYR A 97 12.26 -5.36 -1.63
CA TYR A 97 12.17 -3.91 -1.38
C TYR A 97 12.00 -3.53 0.09
N SER A 98 11.94 -4.48 1.00
CA SER A 98 11.82 -4.15 2.43
C SER A 98 13.15 -4.21 3.17
#